data_8661a45bc1e6f020bf3b61354b807bc1
#
_entry.id   8661a45bc1e6f020bf3b61354b807bc1
#
_cell.length_a   1.000
_cell.length_b   1.000
_cell.length_c   1.000
_cell.angle_alpha   90.00
_cell.angle_beta   90.00
_cell.angle_gamma   90.00
#
_symmetry.space_group_name_H-M   'P 1'
#
loop_
_entity.id
_entity.type
_entity.pdbx_description
1 polymer ?
#
loop_
_entity_poly.entity_id
_entity_poly.type
_entity_poly.pdbx_seq_one_letter_code
_entity_poly.pdbx_strand_id
1 'polypeptide(L)'
;ALDFAGGTVVHINSGVAGLVAAYMLGKRTGLGRESMAPHNLTLTVVGASLIWVGWFGFNGGSALGAGARASMAILVTQVAAAAAAFSWLVVERVVRGKASVLGGASGAVAGLVVITPAAGFVGVGGASVMGLIGGVVCFWGITALKRLLKADDALDAFGLHAVGGMVGAVLTGVFYSDEIIKAAGVVLAPTFAGQLWIQVEGVSATIAYSAVVTFIILKVIDLVIGIRVSADDERMGLDLSQHGERIE
;
A
#
# COMPACT_ATOMS: atom_id res chain seq x y z
N ALA A 1 2.51 -0.53 19.24
CA ALA A 1 3.26 -0.88 18.01
C ALA A 1 4.07 0.33 17.54
N LEU A 2 5.19 0.06 16.88
CA LEU A 2 5.93 1.08 16.14
C LEU A 2 5.21 1.32 14.80
N ASP A 3 4.77 2.54 14.58
CA ASP A 3 4.09 2.96 13.35
C ASP A 3 4.31 4.45 13.13
N PHE A 4 5.40 4.81 12.43
CA PHE A 4 5.87 6.19 12.33
C PHE A 4 4.93 7.10 11.55
N ALA A 5 4.51 6.65 10.38
CA ALA A 5 3.72 7.46 9.47
C ALA A 5 2.41 6.78 9.01
N GLY A 6 2.03 5.64 9.60
CA GLY A 6 0.73 5.04 9.36
C GLY A 6 0.74 3.77 8.50
N GLY A 7 1.70 2.88 8.70
CA GLY A 7 1.66 1.55 8.07
C GLY A 7 0.42 0.76 8.45
N THR A 8 -0.03 0.86 9.70
CA THR A 8 -1.29 0.29 10.17
C THR A 8 -2.46 1.22 9.85
N VAL A 9 -2.47 2.41 10.42
CA VAL A 9 -3.64 3.31 10.42
C VAL A 9 -3.98 3.91 9.04
N VAL A 10 -3.07 3.87 8.07
CA VAL A 10 -3.33 4.31 6.70
C VAL A 10 -3.34 3.12 5.75
N HIS A 11 -2.21 2.39 5.64
CA HIS A 11 -2.04 1.42 4.56
C HIS A 11 -2.80 0.13 4.78
N ILE A 12 -2.70 -0.49 5.96
CA ILE A 12 -3.51 -1.69 6.24
C ILE A 12 -4.99 -1.33 6.19
N ASN A 13 -5.36 -0.21 6.78
CA ASN A 13 -6.74 0.26 6.82
C ASN A 13 -7.32 0.44 5.41
N SER A 14 -6.64 1.20 4.54
CA SER A 14 -7.10 1.45 3.17
C SER A 14 -7.14 0.18 2.31
N GLY A 15 -6.10 -0.66 2.41
CA GLY A 15 -6.04 -1.88 1.60
C GLY A 15 -7.10 -2.92 2.02
N VAL A 16 -7.37 -3.07 3.33
CA VAL A 16 -8.44 -3.95 3.83
C VAL A 16 -9.81 -3.39 3.45
N ALA A 17 -10.02 -2.08 3.58
CA ALA A 17 -11.25 -1.44 3.14
C ALA A 17 -11.48 -1.64 1.64
N GLY A 18 -10.43 -1.48 0.82
CA GLY A 18 -10.49 -1.75 -0.62
C GLY A 18 -10.86 -3.19 -0.96
N LEU A 19 -10.35 -4.18 -0.22
CA LEU A 19 -10.71 -5.58 -0.41
C LEU A 19 -12.18 -5.85 -0.07
N VAL A 20 -12.67 -5.31 1.04
CA VAL A 20 -14.09 -5.43 1.43
C VAL A 20 -14.99 -4.77 0.39
N ALA A 21 -14.61 -3.58 -0.08
CA ALA A 21 -15.33 -2.89 -1.14
C ALA A 21 -15.36 -3.71 -2.45
N ALA A 22 -14.24 -4.29 -2.84
CA ALA A 22 -14.15 -5.14 -4.02
C ALA A 22 -15.09 -6.37 -3.95
N TYR A 23 -15.23 -6.97 -2.77
CA TYR A 23 -16.18 -8.08 -2.59
C TYR A 23 -17.63 -7.62 -2.60
N MET A 24 -17.94 -6.50 -1.99
CA MET A 24 -19.30 -5.99 -1.91
C MET A 24 -19.81 -5.45 -3.25
N LEU A 25 -18.96 -4.76 -4.00
CA LEU A 25 -19.26 -4.29 -5.35
C LEU A 25 -19.35 -5.44 -6.36
N GLY A 26 -18.59 -6.51 -6.13
CA GLY A 26 -18.49 -7.64 -7.06
C GLY A 26 -17.56 -7.36 -8.24
N LYS A 27 -17.53 -8.30 -9.18
CA LYS A 27 -16.60 -8.23 -10.33
C LYS A 27 -17.09 -7.24 -11.37
N ARG A 28 -16.14 -6.50 -11.96
CA ARG A 28 -16.40 -5.60 -13.10
C ARG A 28 -16.88 -6.38 -14.32
N THR A 29 -17.75 -5.77 -15.10
CA THR A 29 -18.16 -6.27 -16.40
C THR A 29 -16.95 -6.45 -17.31
N GLY A 30 -16.82 -7.60 -17.96
CA GLY A 30 -15.69 -7.92 -18.83
C GLY A 30 -14.43 -8.44 -18.14
N LEU A 31 -14.37 -8.52 -16.78
CA LEU A 31 -13.19 -9.04 -16.08
C LEU A 31 -12.79 -10.43 -16.56
N GLY A 32 -11.52 -10.58 -16.96
CA GLY A 32 -10.95 -11.81 -17.51
C GLY A 32 -11.29 -12.10 -18.97
N ARG A 33 -12.08 -11.23 -19.62
CA ARG A 33 -12.40 -11.31 -21.07
C ARG A 33 -11.89 -10.10 -21.84
N GLU A 34 -11.80 -8.95 -21.19
CA GLU A 34 -11.36 -7.68 -21.77
C GLU A 34 -10.08 -7.20 -21.07
N SER A 35 -9.33 -6.32 -21.74
CA SER A 35 -8.14 -5.70 -21.16
C SER A 35 -8.56 -4.73 -20.04
N MET A 36 -7.98 -4.91 -18.86
CA MET A 36 -8.16 -4.01 -17.69
C MET A 36 -6.89 -3.18 -17.41
N ALA A 37 -6.06 -2.99 -18.45
CA ALA A 37 -4.89 -2.13 -18.34
C ALA A 37 -5.30 -0.66 -18.12
N PRO A 38 -4.44 0.17 -17.49
CA PRO A 38 -4.68 1.61 -17.38
C PRO A 38 -4.97 2.22 -18.76
N HIS A 39 -5.98 3.08 -18.85
CA HIS A 39 -6.33 3.73 -20.12
C HIS A 39 -5.22 4.68 -20.62
N ASN A 40 -4.43 5.23 -19.70
CA ASN A 40 -3.29 6.10 -20.02
C ASN A 40 -2.09 5.79 -19.11
N LEU A 41 -1.11 5.05 -19.65
CA LEU A 41 0.09 4.66 -18.90
C LEU A 41 0.97 5.87 -18.56
N THR A 42 1.04 6.88 -19.42
CA THR A 42 1.83 8.09 -19.16
C THR A 42 1.28 8.84 -17.93
N LEU A 43 -0.04 9.05 -17.86
CA LEU A 43 -0.68 9.67 -16.71
C LEU A 43 -0.53 8.82 -15.44
N THR A 44 -0.54 7.50 -15.55
CA THR A 44 -0.27 6.60 -14.42
C THR A 44 1.13 6.82 -13.86
N VAL A 45 2.14 6.93 -14.73
CA VAL A 45 3.53 7.21 -14.29
C VAL A 45 3.68 8.61 -13.70
N VAL A 46 3.05 9.61 -14.30
CA VAL A 46 3.02 10.97 -13.73
C VAL A 46 2.38 10.96 -12.34
N GLY A 47 1.24 10.31 -12.19
CA GLY A 47 0.56 10.17 -10.89
C GLY A 47 1.42 9.45 -9.85
N ALA A 48 2.05 8.33 -10.20
CA ALA A 48 2.96 7.61 -9.31
C ALA A 48 4.16 8.47 -8.90
N SER A 49 4.70 9.27 -9.81
CA SER A 49 5.81 10.19 -9.54
C SER A 49 5.40 11.30 -8.58
N LEU A 50 4.21 11.89 -8.75
CA LEU A 50 3.66 12.90 -7.85
C LEU A 50 3.39 12.32 -6.46
N ILE A 51 2.86 11.10 -6.38
CA ILE A 51 2.70 10.37 -5.12
C ILE A 51 4.06 10.18 -4.45
N TRP A 52 5.10 9.78 -5.18
CA TRP A 52 6.44 9.58 -4.62
C TRP A 52 6.99 10.88 -4.01
N VAL A 53 6.90 12.00 -4.75
CA VAL A 53 7.31 13.30 -4.22
C VAL A 53 6.49 13.70 -2.98
N GLY A 54 5.15 13.51 -3.04
CA GLY A 54 4.27 13.77 -1.90
C GLY A 54 4.60 12.91 -0.67
N TRP A 55 5.15 11.71 -0.87
CA TRP A 55 5.51 10.81 0.21
C TRP A 55 6.73 11.27 1.03
N PHE A 56 7.60 12.09 0.46
CA PHE A 56 8.63 12.76 1.25
C PHE A 56 8.00 13.66 2.31
N GLY A 57 6.95 14.38 1.96
CA GLY A 57 6.15 15.16 2.92
C GLY A 57 5.37 14.26 3.88
N PHE A 58 4.79 13.17 3.39
CA PHE A 58 4.04 12.21 4.19
C PHE A 58 4.90 11.61 5.30
N ASN A 59 6.03 11.01 4.97
CA ASN A 59 6.94 10.40 5.95
C ASN A 59 7.79 11.43 6.69
N GLY A 60 8.37 12.42 6.01
CA GLY A 60 9.17 13.46 6.64
C GLY A 60 8.34 14.34 7.58
N GLY A 61 7.12 14.70 7.17
CA GLY A 61 6.18 15.49 7.98
C GLY A 61 5.68 14.75 9.23
N SER A 62 5.67 13.42 9.22
CA SER A 62 5.32 12.60 10.39
C SER A 62 6.32 12.73 11.54
N ALA A 63 7.49 13.34 11.31
CA ALA A 63 8.40 13.74 12.38
C ALA A 63 7.87 14.91 13.23
N LEU A 64 6.81 15.61 12.79
CA LEU A 64 6.17 16.76 13.44
C LEU A 64 7.12 17.94 13.73
N GLY A 65 8.20 18.05 12.95
CA GLY A 65 9.18 19.12 13.08
C GLY A 65 10.35 18.94 12.11
N ALA A 66 11.01 20.04 11.76
CA ALA A 66 12.23 20.03 10.96
C ALA A 66 13.41 19.55 11.79
N GLY A 67 14.23 18.62 11.26
CA GLY A 67 15.40 18.12 11.97
C GLY A 67 15.90 16.78 11.41
N ALA A 68 16.86 16.20 12.10
CA ALA A 68 17.54 14.97 11.68
C ALA A 68 16.57 13.80 11.41
N ARG A 69 15.52 13.67 12.24
CA ARG A 69 14.51 12.61 12.09
C ARG A 69 13.68 12.78 10.81
N ALA A 70 13.25 14.01 10.49
CA ALA A 70 12.55 14.30 9.25
C ALA A 70 13.44 14.03 8.03
N SER A 71 14.69 14.50 8.07
CA SER A 71 15.67 14.29 6.99
C SER A 71 15.98 12.80 6.78
N MET A 72 16.13 12.04 7.87
CA MET A 72 16.33 10.58 7.78
C MET A 72 15.09 9.90 7.21
N ALA A 73 13.88 10.29 7.63
CA ALA A 73 12.64 9.74 7.09
C ALA A 73 12.51 9.96 5.58
N ILE A 74 12.88 11.14 5.07
CA ILE A 74 12.92 11.42 3.63
C ILE A 74 13.95 10.52 2.92
N LEU A 75 15.16 10.41 3.47
CA LEU A 75 16.23 9.60 2.89
C LEU A 75 15.83 8.12 2.80
N VAL A 76 15.36 7.55 3.89
CA VAL A 76 14.98 6.11 3.91
C VAL A 76 13.75 5.84 3.05
N THR A 77 12.85 6.80 2.89
CA THR A 77 11.73 6.73 1.96
C THR A 77 12.21 6.61 0.52
N GLN A 78 13.16 7.46 0.10
CA GLN A 78 13.77 7.38 -1.22
C GLN A 78 14.47 6.04 -1.45
N VAL A 79 15.26 5.59 -0.48
CA VAL A 79 16.02 4.34 -0.58
C VAL A 79 15.10 3.13 -0.70
N ALA A 80 14.08 3.03 0.14
CA ALA A 80 13.15 1.91 0.11
C ALA A 80 12.31 1.88 -1.18
N ALA A 81 11.84 3.03 -1.67
CA ALA A 81 11.11 3.14 -2.92
C ALA A 81 11.95 2.65 -4.11
N ALA A 82 13.20 3.11 -4.21
CA ALA A 82 14.13 2.70 -5.26
C ALA A 82 14.48 1.20 -5.18
N ALA A 83 14.75 0.68 -3.98
CA ALA A 83 15.05 -0.73 -3.76
C ALA A 83 13.86 -1.63 -4.11
N ALA A 84 12.64 -1.23 -3.77
CA ALA A 84 11.43 -1.97 -4.10
C ALA A 84 11.11 -1.93 -5.59
N ALA A 85 11.28 -0.79 -6.26
CA ALA A 85 11.15 -0.70 -7.71
C ALA A 85 12.12 -1.66 -8.40
N PHE A 86 13.37 -1.68 -7.96
CA PHE A 86 14.38 -2.60 -8.49
C PHE A 86 14.00 -4.06 -8.29
N SER A 87 13.69 -4.48 -7.06
CA SER A 87 13.34 -5.88 -6.78
C SER A 87 12.06 -6.32 -7.49
N TRP A 88 11.08 -5.44 -7.61
CA TRP A 88 9.86 -5.69 -8.39
C TRP A 88 10.17 -5.97 -9.85
N LEU A 89 10.95 -5.08 -10.52
CA LEU A 89 11.34 -5.25 -11.92
C LEU A 89 12.10 -6.54 -12.16
N VAL A 90 12.99 -6.93 -11.22
CA VAL A 90 13.70 -8.21 -11.28
C VAL A 90 12.74 -9.39 -11.22
N VAL A 91 11.83 -9.41 -10.23
CA VAL A 91 10.85 -10.49 -10.09
C VAL A 91 9.91 -10.54 -11.30
N GLU A 92 9.42 -9.39 -11.76
CA GLU A 92 8.55 -9.32 -12.93
C GLU A 92 9.28 -9.86 -14.18
N ARG A 93 10.54 -9.49 -14.36
CA ARG A 93 11.37 -10.01 -15.46
C ARG A 93 11.53 -11.53 -15.40
N VAL A 94 11.74 -12.08 -14.22
CA VAL A 94 11.88 -13.54 -14.01
C VAL A 94 10.56 -14.26 -14.24
N VAL A 95 9.47 -13.74 -13.72
CA VAL A 95 8.15 -14.43 -13.73
C VAL A 95 7.42 -14.24 -15.06
N ARG A 96 7.49 -13.04 -15.66
CA ARG A 96 6.73 -12.67 -16.88
C ARG A 96 7.59 -12.57 -18.13
N GLY A 97 8.91 -12.74 -18.02
CA GLY A 97 9.85 -12.62 -19.12
C GLY A 97 10.22 -11.18 -19.52
N LYS A 98 9.47 -10.18 -19.08
CA LYS A 98 9.70 -8.75 -19.35
C LYS A 98 9.37 -7.92 -18.10
N ALA A 99 10.18 -6.91 -17.84
CA ALA A 99 9.86 -5.86 -16.88
C ALA A 99 9.02 -4.78 -17.58
N SER A 100 8.12 -4.13 -16.84
CA SER A 100 7.23 -3.09 -17.37
C SER A 100 7.38 -1.77 -16.62
N VAL A 101 7.03 -0.67 -17.29
CA VAL A 101 7.01 0.66 -16.68
C VAL A 101 5.96 0.73 -15.57
N LEU A 102 4.78 0.12 -15.79
CA LEU A 102 3.75 0.00 -14.77
C LEU A 102 4.25 -0.78 -13.55
N GLY A 103 5.01 -1.89 -13.78
CA GLY A 103 5.63 -2.66 -12.72
C GLY A 103 6.64 -1.84 -11.92
N GLY A 104 7.47 -1.03 -12.59
CA GLY A 104 8.39 -0.12 -11.92
C GLY A 104 7.69 0.91 -11.03
N ALA A 105 6.61 1.51 -11.53
CA ALA A 105 5.77 2.43 -10.76
C ALA A 105 5.12 1.74 -9.54
N SER A 106 4.54 0.56 -9.73
CA SER A 106 3.94 -0.23 -8.65
C SER A 106 4.98 -0.65 -7.61
N GLY A 107 6.17 -1.05 -8.05
CA GLY A 107 7.29 -1.38 -7.17
C GLY A 107 7.76 -0.20 -6.32
N ALA A 108 7.84 1.00 -6.92
CA ALA A 108 8.16 2.22 -6.17
C ALA A 108 7.13 2.47 -5.07
N VAL A 109 5.83 2.42 -5.40
CA VAL A 109 4.74 2.57 -4.42
C VAL A 109 4.80 1.50 -3.34
N ALA A 110 5.11 0.25 -3.68
CA ALA A 110 5.30 -0.82 -2.69
C ALA A 110 6.39 -0.48 -1.66
N GLY A 111 7.52 0.09 -2.11
CA GLY A 111 8.59 0.55 -1.23
C GLY A 111 8.17 1.71 -0.33
N LEU A 112 7.42 2.68 -0.89
CA LEU A 112 6.85 3.79 -0.14
C LEU A 112 5.94 3.28 1.00
N VAL A 113 5.07 2.33 0.69
CA VAL A 113 4.15 1.73 1.67
C VAL A 113 4.90 0.97 2.75
N VAL A 114 5.82 0.08 2.37
CA VAL A 114 6.54 -0.79 3.32
C VAL A 114 7.41 0.00 4.28
N ILE A 115 8.03 1.11 3.84
CA ILE A 115 8.87 1.94 4.70
C ILE A 115 8.07 2.85 5.63
N THR A 116 6.81 3.16 5.31
CA THR A 116 5.99 4.12 6.04
C THR A 116 5.95 3.89 7.56
N PRO A 117 5.71 2.68 8.10
CA PRO A 117 5.73 2.46 9.54
C PRO A 117 7.12 2.59 10.15
N ALA A 118 8.17 2.45 9.37
CA ALA A 118 9.55 2.38 9.80
C ALA A 118 10.36 3.67 9.59
N ALA A 119 9.88 4.61 8.77
CA ALA A 119 10.69 5.72 8.25
C ALA A 119 11.36 6.60 9.31
N GLY A 120 10.81 6.68 10.52
CA GLY A 120 11.41 7.41 11.66
C GLY A 120 12.14 6.51 12.66
N PHE A 121 12.35 5.22 12.35
CA PHE A 121 12.89 4.23 13.28
C PHE A 121 14.03 3.39 12.69
N VAL A 122 14.25 3.42 11.38
CA VAL A 122 15.27 2.61 10.70
C VAL A 122 16.32 3.48 10.03
N GLY A 123 17.54 2.93 9.86
CA GLY A 123 18.57 3.53 9.05
C GLY A 123 18.52 3.05 7.59
N VAL A 124 19.45 3.56 6.78
CA VAL A 124 19.52 3.29 5.32
C VAL A 124 19.62 1.79 5.00
N GLY A 125 20.41 1.03 5.76
CA GLY A 125 20.56 -0.42 5.57
C GLY A 125 19.24 -1.17 5.76
N GLY A 126 18.52 -0.90 6.86
CA GLY A 126 17.20 -1.47 7.13
C GLY A 126 16.19 -1.10 6.04
N ALA A 127 16.17 0.17 5.63
CA ALA A 127 15.28 0.65 4.56
C ALA A 127 15.55 -0.05 3.21
N SER A 128 16.82 -0.29 2.87
CA SER A 128 17.19 -1.03 1.65
C SER A 128 16.62 -2.45 1.65
N VAL A 129 16.80 -3.17 2.76
CA VAL A 129 16.30 -4.55 2.90
C VAL A 129 14.77 -4.58 2.90
N MET A 130 14.13 -3.67 3.64
CA MET A 130 12.67 -3.56 3.68
C MET A 130 12.10 -3.25 2.29
N GLY A 131 12.74 -2.36 1.52
CA GLY A 131 12.35 -2.07 0.15
C GLY A 131 12.45 -3.30 -0.75
N LEU A 132 13.59 -4.02 -0.73
CA LEU A 132 13.77 -5.24 -1.53
C LEU A 132 12.71 -6.30 -1.20
N ILE A 133 12.42 -6.54 0.07
CA ILE A 133 11.36 -7.46 0.50
C ILE A 133 10.00 -6.96 0.03
N GLY A 134 9.72 -5.66 0.19
CA GLY A 134 8.47 -5.02 -0.19
C GLY A 134 8.11 -5.20 -1.65
N GLY A 135 9.09 -4.98 -2.55
CA GLY A 135 8.86 -5.16 -3.98
C GLY A 135 8.48 -6.60 -4.36
N VAL A 136 9.14 -7.59 -3.76
CA VAL A 136 8.84 -9.02 -4.00
C VAL A 136 7.46 -9.40 -3.44
N VAL A 137 7.20 -9.04 -2.18
CA VAL A 137 5.97 -9.47 -1.49
C VAL A 137 4.74 -8.77 -2.05
N CYS A 138 4.82 -7.48 -2.36
CA CYS A 138 3.71 -6.76 -2.98
C CYS A 138 3.46 -7.24 -4.44
N PHE A 139 4.50 -7.59 -5.20
CA PHE A 139 4.32 -8.25 -6.48
C PHE A 139 3.51 -9.56 -6.35
N TRP A 140 3.83 -10.39 -5.36
CA TRP A 140 3.04 -11.58 -5.05
C TRP A 140 1.61 -11.19 -4.62
N GLY A 141 1.45 -10.14 -3.82
CA GLY A 141 0.16 -9.63 -3.35
C GLY A 141 -0.81 -9.28 -4.47
N ILE A 142 -0.34 -8.56 -5.48
CA ILE A 142 -1.18 -8.15 -6.62
C ILE A 142 -1.34 -9.24 -7.69
N THR A 143 -0.55 -10.31 -7.63
CA THR A 143 -0.58 -11.38 -8.63
C THR A 143 -1.19 -12.67 -8.08
N ALA A 144 -0.42 -13.45 -7.34
CA ALA A 144 -0.85 -14.76 -6.85
C ALA A 144 -1.92 -14.65 -5.76
N LEU A 145 -1.73 -13.77 -4.77
CA LEU A 145 -2.69 -13.59 -3.67
C LEU A 145 -4.02 -13.04 -4.16
N LYS A 146 -4.01 -12.03 -5.03
CA LYS A 146 -5.23 -11.48 -5.65
C LYS A 146 -6.03 -12.56 -6.39
N ARG A 147 -5.34 -13.45 -7.13
CA ARG A 147 -5.98 -14.58 -7.82
C ARG A 147 -6.55 -15.60 -6.83
N LEU A 148 -5.81 -15.89 -5.75
CA LEU A 148 -6.26 -16.82 -4.70
C LEU A 148 -7.52 -16.30 -4.00
N LEU A 149 -7.56 -15.01 -3.71
CA LEU A 149 -8.70 -14.34 -3.08
C LEU A 149 -9.89 -14.17 -4.06
N LYS A 150 -9.67 -14.32 -5.37
CA LYS A 150 -10.68 -14.11 -6.41
C LYS A 150 -11.33 -12.72 -6.35
N ALA A 151 -10.63 -11.73 -5.79
CA ALA A 151 -11.09 -10.36 -5.64
C ALA A 151 -10.84 -9.55 -6.92
N ASP A 152 -11.80 -8.71 -7.31
CA ASP A 152 -11.60 -7.69 -8.34
C ASP A 152 -11.13 -6.38 -7.70
N ASP A 153 -9.94 -6.42 -7.10
CA ASP A 153 -9.26 -5.25 -6.58
C ASP A 153 -8.62 -4.48 -7.76
N ALA A 154 -9.38 -3.55 -8.32
CA ALA A 154 -9.07 -2.89 -9.58
C ALA A 154 -7.76 -2.09 -9.55
N LEU A 155 -7.44 -1.50 -8.40
CA LEU A 155 -6.27 -0.64 -8.18
C LEU A 155 -5.15 -1.34 -7.41
N ASP A 156 -5.27 -2.65 -7.19
CA ASP A 156 -4.31 -3.44 -6.40
C ASP A 156 -4.12 -2.90 -4.96
N ALA A 157 -5.15 -2.23 -4.42
CA ALA A 157 -5.09 -1.56 -3.12
C ALA A 157 -4.76 -2.54 -1.98
N PHE A 158 -5.37 -3.72 -1.97
CA PHE A 158 -5.07 -4.73 -0.95
C PHE A 158 -3.64 -5.24 -1.09
N GLY A 159 -3.24 -5.61 -2.31
CA GLY A 159 -1.91 -6.18 -2.57
C GLY A 159 -0.75 -5.21 -2.33
N LEU A 160 -0.95 -3.92 -2.57
CA LEU A 160 0.06 -2.90 -2.33
C LEU A 160 -0.01 -2.35 -0.90
N HIS A 161 -1.20 -1.86 -0.48
CA HIS A 161 -1.31 -1.14 0.77
C HIS A 161 -1.50 -2.06 1.99
N ALA A 162 -2.44 -3.02 1.95
CA ALA A 162 -2.61 -3.91 3.09
C ALA A 162 -1.41 -4.85 3.27
N VAL A 163 -1.02 -5.57 2.22
CA VAL A 163 0.11 -6.51 2.29
C VAL A 163 1.41 -5.77 2.57
N GLY A 164 1.67 -4.66 1.87
CA GLY A 164 2.84 -3.82 2.11
C GLY A 164 2.88 -3.24 3.52
N GLY A 165 1.74 -2.74 4.02
CA GLY A 165 1.60 -2.21 5.37
C GLY A 165 1.80 -3.27 6.46
N MET A 166 1.24 -4.48 6.29
CA MET A 166 1.45 -5.62 7.20
C MET A 166 2.93 -6.00 7.29
N VAL A 167 3.55 -6.17 6.12
CA VAL A 167 4.99 -6.51 6.04
C VAL A 167 5.83 -5.38 6.61
N GLY A 168 5.56 -4.14 6.24
CA GLY A 168 6.27 -2.97 6.77
C GLY A 168 6.17 -2.85 8.28
N ALA A 169 4.97 -3.02 8.85
CA ALA A 169 4.75 -2.97 10.29
C ALA A 169 5.54 -4.06 11.05
N VAL A 170 5.51 -5.30 10.57
CA VAL A 170 6.28 -6.40 11.18
C VAL A 170 7.78 -6.16 11.04
N LEU A 171 8.25 -5.78 9.84
CA LEU A 171 9.67 -5.51 9.58
C LEU A 171 10.18 -4.29 10.36
N THR A 172 9.33 -3.33 10.72
CA THR A 172 9.69 -2.24 11.63
C THR A 172 10.13 -2.80 12.97
N GLY A 173 9.44 -3.80 13.50
CA GLY A 173 9.82 -4.50 14.73
C GLY A 173 11.09 -5.35 14.61
N VAL A 174 11.59 -5.58 13.39
CA VAL A 174 12.85 -6.32 13.13
C VAL A 174 14.03 -5.38 12.90
N PHE A 175 13.83 -4.30 12.14
CA PHE A 175 14.91 -3.45 11.60
C PHE A 175 15.04 -2.08 12.29
N TYR A 176 14.29 -1.80 13.37
CA TYR A 176 14.47 -0.55 14.10
C TYR A 176 15.93 -0.40 14.61
N SER A 177 16.39 0.83 14.69
CA SER A 177 17.70 1.17 15.26
C SER A 177 17.53 1.64 16.69
N ASP A 178 18.27 1.00 17.62
CA ASP A 178 18.26 1.39 19.05
C ASP A 178 18.65 2.86 19.25
N GLU A 179 19.59 3.36 18.45
CA GLU A 179 20.03 4.76 18.52
C GLU A 179 18.91 5.71 18.13
N ILE A 180 18.20 5.41 17.03
CA ILE A 180 17.10 6.22 16.53
C ILE A 180 15.92 6.17 17.50
N ILE A 181 15.59 5.00 18.03
CA ILE A 181 14.52 4.80 19.03
C ILE A 181 14.80 5.60 20.30
N LYS A 182 16.03 5.53 20.83
CA LYS A 182 16.46 6.32 22.01
C LYS A 182 16.38 7.82 21.75
N ALA A 183 16.89 8.28 20.62
CA ALA A 183 16.82 9.68 20.22
C ALA A 183 15.37 10.17 20.03
N ALA A 184 14.46 9.27 19.66
CA ALA A 184 13.02 9.54 19.52
C ALA A 184 12.25 9.50 20.84
N GLY A 185 12.86 9.06 21.94
CA GLY A 185 12.19 8.91 23.24
C GLY A 185 11.12 7.82 23.26
N VAL A 186 11.20 6.85 22.36
CA VAL A 186 10.22 5.76 22.23
C VAL A 186 10.59 4.62 23.17
N VAL A 187 9.60 4.10 23.89
CA VAL A 187 9.75 2.93 24.76
C VAL A 187 9.37 1.68 23.99
N LEU A 188 10.29 0.73 23.94
CA LEU A 188 10.09 -0.59 23.34
C LEU A 188 9.56 -1.59 24.37
N ALA A 189 9.02 -2.69 23.87
CA ALA A 189 8.79 -3.88 24.69
C ALA A 189 10.13 -4.39 25.29
N PRO A 190 10.10 -5.06 26.47
CA PRO A 190 11.33 -5.52 27.12
C PRO A 190 12.13 -6.55 26.32
N THR A 191 11.50 -7.23 25.37
CA THR A 191 12.13 -8.25 24.55
C THR A 191 11.83 -8.08 23.08
N PHE A 192 12.73 -8.54 22.21
CA PHE A 192 12.52 -8.57 20.77
C PHE A 192 11.21 -9.29 20.38
N ALA A 193 10.96 -10.46 20.93
CA ALA A 193 9.72 -11.21 20.68
C ALA A 193 8.47 -10.45 21.14
N GLY A 194 8.57 -9.75 22.29
CA GLY A 194 7.49 -8.88 22.77
C GLY A 194 7.21 -7.71 21.82
N GLN A 195 8.25 -7.09 21.27
CA GLN A 195 8.07 -6.01 20.28
C GLN A 195 7.43 -6.52 19.00
N LEU A 196 7.85 -7.68 18.48
CA LEU A 196 7.21 -8.30 17.32
C LEU A 196 5.76 -8.66 17.58
N TRP A 197 5.46 -9.19 18.78
CA TRP A 197 4.08 -9.50 19.15
C TRP A 197 3.19 -8.28 19.13
N ILE A 198 3.64 -7.14 19.69
CA ILE A 198 2.93 -5.86 19.65
C ILE A 198 2.68 -5.38 18.21
N GLN A 199 3.63 -5.60 17.29
CA GLN A 199 3.42 -5.29 15.87
C GLN A 199 2.29 -6.15 15.27
N VAL A 200 2.30 -7.46 15.55
CA VAL A 200 1.28 -8.40 15.08
C VAL A 200 -0.10 -8.07 15.66
N GLU A 201 -0.18 -7.71 16.94
CA GLU A 201 -1.43 -7.25 17.57
C GLU A 201 -1.99 -6.00 16.87
N GLY A 202 -1.14 -4.98 16.62
CA GLY A 202 -1.55 -3.77 15.91
C GLY A 202 -2.06 -4.06 14.49
N VAL A 203 -1.35 -4.91 13.75
CA VAL A 203 -1.76 -5.38 12.41
C VAL A 203 -3.11 -6.08 12.48
N SER A 204 -3.27 -7.04 13.39
CA SER A 204 -4.48 -7.86 13.51
C SER A 204 -5.70 -7.02 13.92
N ALA A 205 -5.51 -6.12 14.89
CA ALA A 205 -6.56 -5.20 15.33
C ALA A 205 -7.03 -4.29 14.20
N THR A 206 -6.08 -3.75 13.41
CA THR A 206 -6.41 -2.87 12.27
C THR A 206 -7.16 -3.63 11.17
N ILE A 207 -6.74 -4.85 10.84
CA ILE A 207 -7.44 -5.69 9.85
C ILE A 207 -8.88 -5.95 10.31
N ALA A 208 -9.07 -6.40 11.55
CA ALA A 208 -10.39 -6.72 12.08
C ALA A 208 -11.30 -5.47 12.10
N TYR A 209 -10.80 -4.36 12.64
CA TYR A 209 -11.53 -3.09 12.71
C TYR A 209 -11.92 -2.60 11.32
N SER A 210 -10.95 -2.48 10.40
CA SER A 210 -11.19 -1.97 9.06
C SER A 210 -12.19 -2.84 8.29
N ALA A 211 -12.04 -4.17 8.36
CA ALA A 211 -12.95 -5.08 7.66
C ALA A 211 -14.39 -4.94 8.16
N VAL A 212 -14.60 -4.94 9.48
CA VAL A 212 -15.94 -4.86 10.08
C VAL A 212 -16.58 -3.51 9.82
N VAL A 213 -15.86 -2.42 10.09
CA VAL A 213 -16.41 -1.06 9.95
C VAL A 213 -16.71 -0.74 8.48
N THR A 214 -15.82 -1.10 7.56
CA THR A 214 -16.04 -0.91 6.12
C THR A 214 -17.24 -1.71 5.63
N PHE A 215 -17.38 -2.97 6.05
CA PHE A 215 -18.53 -3.79 5.71
C PHE A 215 -19.85 -3.16 6.19
N ILE A 216 -19.88 -2.69 7.45
CA ILE A 216 -21.09 -2.04 8.01
C ILE A 216 -21.43 -0.76 7.23
N ILE A 217 -20.46 0.12 6.99
CA ILE A 217 -20.68 1.37 6.27
C ILE A 217 -21.21 1.09 4.86
N LEU A 218 -20.53 0.23 4.11
CA LEU A 218 -20.95 -0.09 2.73
C LEU A 218 -22.31 -0.79 2.70
N LYS A 219 -22.60 -1.65 3.70
CA LYS A 219 -23.91 -2.31 3.78
C LYS A 219 -25.05 -1.33 4.04
N VAL A 220 -24.83 -0.34 4.90
CA VAL A 220 -25.80 0.73 5.14
C VAL A 220 -26.02 1.55 3.86
N ILE A 221 -24.95 1.94 3.17
CA ILE A 221 -25.06 2.68 1.89
C ILE A 221 -25.80 1.85 0.85
N ASP A 222 -25.47 0.57 0.72
CA ASP A 222 -26.11 -0.35 -0.22
C ASP A 222 -27.63 -0.46 0.02
N LEU A 223 -28.05 -0.50 1.29
CA LEU A 223 -29.47 -0.57 1.65
C LEU A 223 -30.24 0.74 1.40
N VAL A 224 -29.55 1.89 1.45
CA VAL A 224 -30.20 3.20 1.34
C VAL A 224 -30.24 3.70 -0.12
N ILE A 225 -29.12 3.59 -0.84
CA ILE A 225 -28.99 4.16 -2.20
C ILE A 225 -28.44 3.17 -3.23
N GLY A 226 -27.98 1.99 -2.79
CA GLY A 226 -27.22 1.08 -3.63
C GLY A 226 -25.75 1.48 -3.78
N ILE A 227 -24.88 0.51 -4.06
CA ILE A 227 -23.43 0.75 -4.25
C ILE A 227 -22.90 0.39 -5.64
N ARG A 228 -23.77 -0.11 -6.52
CA ARG A 228 -23.36 -0.49 -7.88
C ARG A 228 -24.32 0.05 -8.93
N VAL A 229 -23.78 0.58 -10.00
CA VAL A 229 -24.53 1.03 -11.18
C VAL A 229 -25.04 -0.15 -12.02
N SER A 230 -25.93 0.12 -12.96
CA SER A 230 -26.39 -0.89 -13.92
C SER A 230 -25.24 -1.39 -14.81
N ALA A 231 -25.38 -2.59 -15.39
CA ALA A 231 -24.40 -3.12 -16.32
C ALA A 231 -24.27 -2.26 -17.60
N ASP A 232 -25.30 -1.55 -17.97
CA ASP A 232 -25.28 -0.67 -19.14
C ASP A 232 -24.54 0.63 -18.84
N ASP A 233 -24.74 1.23 -17.66
CA ASP A 233 -23.96 2.38 -17.21
C ASP A 233 -22.48 2.03 -17.08
N GLU A 234 -22.16 0.84 -16.53
CA GLU A 234 -20.79 0.38 -16.40
C GLU A 234 -20.12 0.20 -17.77
N ARG A 235 -20.83 -0.31 -18.78
CA ARG A 235 -20.32 -0.42 -20.15
C ARG A 235 -20.16 0.92 -20.86
N MET A 236 -21.09 1.86 -20.61
CA MET A 236 -21.00 3.22 -21.15
C MET A 236 -19.82 3.98 -20.58
N GLY A 237 -19.40 3.66 -19.37
CA GLY A 237 -18.39 4.37 -18.59
C GLY A 237 -19.02 5.33 -17.59
N LEU A 238 -18.48 5.35 -16.36
CA LEU A 238 -19.05 6.13 -15.26
C LEU A 238 -18.93 7.64 -15.48
N ASP A 239 -17.90 8.08 -16.17
CA ASP A 239 -17.71 9.50 -16.50
C ASP A 239 -18.89 10.00 -17.32
N LEU A 240 -19.29 9.25 -18.33
CA LEU A 240 -20.41 9.59 -19.19
C LEU A 240 -21.77 9.38 -18.50
N SER A 241 -21.97 8.20 -17.91
CA SER A 241 -23.28 7.81 -17.39
C SER A 241 -23.65 8.49 -16.07
N GLN A 242 -22.66 8.85 -15.25
CA GLN A 242 -22.88 9.43 -13.93
C GLN A 242 -22.55 10.94 -13.88
N HIS A 243 -21.58 11.40 -14.66
CA HIS A 243 -21.10 12.80 -14.63
C HIS A 243 -21.36 13.56 -15.91
N GLY A 244 -21.72 12.90 -17.02
CA GLY A 244 -21.96 13.55 -18.31
C GLY A 244 -20.69 14.13 -18.95
N GLU A 245 -19.52 13.69 -18.50
CA GLU A 245 -18.20 14.18 -18.94
C GLU A 245 -17.43 13.05 -19.64
N ARG A 246 -16.49 13.42 -20.49
CA ARG A 246 -15.54 12.50 -21.10
C ARG A 246 -14.13 12.95 -20.76
N ILE A 247 -13.37 12.09 -20.11
CA ILE A 247 -11.94 12.32 -19.86
C ILE A 247 -11.17 11.59 -20.96
N GLU A 248 -10.49 12.37 -21.81
CA GLU A 248 -9.66 11.84 -22.90
C GLU A 248 -8.21 11.59 -22.44
#